data_3e86204d46d191980db6cecbb6458fb0
#
_entry.id   3e86204d46d191980db6cecbb6458fb0
#
_cell.length_a   1.000
_cell.length_b   1.000
_cell.length_c   1.000
_cell.angle_alpha   90.00
_cell.angle_beta   90.00
_cell.angle_gamma   90.00
#
_symmetry.space_group_name_H-M   'P 1'
#
loop_
_entity.id
_entity.type
_entity.pdbx_description
1 polymer ?
#
loop_
_entity_poly.entity_id
_entity_poly.type
_entity_poly.pdbx_seq_one_letter_code
_entity_poly.pdbx_strand_id
1 'polypeptide(L)'
;MNRRPRVIPFLLLFVLTFAPFAALSQTPAPKTVAELQTRISQILAKPELAPAMVGIKVTSLDSGRVLFEGNAEKLLRPASNMKMYTIAAALDRLSPDYRFATSVYAPARPDAAGVIHGDLRIYGRGDPSFAARFNNGDYFKTIDDLAARIAAAGVKRVEGDLVGDESYFVGPKHGAGWEWEDLTWYYGAEVTPLTVNDNALDLFIKPGLEVGQPAVITTGPPDPLLTVINRVTTSAKGLRRDISIHRGLNENTITITGTIALDDRGYTGGIGISHPALLFVYLLRDSLAKKGVVITGKSRVTGENTLPSASSAAQEEIVNFQSPPFNVIAAQTLKPSQNLYAELILRTLGKLNPIPNQTSEELGIEAVKAFLKTAGIQPDSLVLDDGSGLSRNDMITADASVQLLTFMSKHRYANVFRDALPIAGIDGTLRNRLKGTLAENNLRAKTGSLSSAASLAGYVTTAAGEKLAFSIMVNNYPHDVDPRTACIDPIAVLLASFNDKPETKTASKNGP
;
A
#
# COMPACT_ATOMS: atom_id res chain seq x y z
N MET A 1 72.29 -29.50 -33.13
CA MET A 1 72.68 -28.18 -32.57
C MET A 1 71.39 -27.39 -32.31
N ASN A 2 70.92 -27.45 -31.08
CA ASN A 2 69.68 -26.86 -30.66
C ASN A 2 69.95 -25.40 -30.20
N ARG A 3 69.29 -24.42 -30.83
CA ARG A 3 69.22 -23.05 -30.32
C ARG A 3 67.77 -22.80 -29.81
N ARG A 4 67.63 -22.64 -28.52
CA ARG A 4 66.43 -22.16 -27.85
C ARG A 4 66.33 -20.64 -27.96
N PRO A 5 65.10 -20.05 -28.24
CA PRO A 5 64.95 -18.61 -28.21
C PRO A 5 64.74 -18.15 -26.73
N ARG A 6 65.44 -17.05 -26.36
CA ARG A 6 65.30 -16.35 -25.11
C ARG A 6 64.00 -15.55 -25.09
N VAL A 7 63.12 -15.83 -24.15
CA VAL A 7 61.95 -15.03 -23.84
C VAL A 7 62.35 -13.89 -22.91
N ILE A 8 62.15 -12.65 -23.37
CA ILE A 8 62.31 -11.43 -22.54
C ILE A 8 60.94 -11.15 -21.93
N PRO A 9 60.79 -11.02 -20.58
CA PRO A 9 59.53 -10.65 -19.98
C PRO A 9 59.33 -9.13 -20.15
N PHE A 10 58.30 -8.73 -20.91
CA PHE A 10 57.80 -7.36 -20.93
C PHE A 10 57.00 -7.10 -19.61
N LEU A 11 57.58 -6.29 -18.75
CA LEU A 11 56.94 -5.80 -17.52
C LEU A 11 55.95 -4.70 -17.94
N LEU A 12 54.65 -5.02 -18.04
CA LEU A 12 53.59 -4.00 -18.25
C LEU A 12 53.38 -3.28 -16.93
N LEU A 13 53.87 -2.05 -16.84
CA LEU A 13 53.62 -1.13 -15.75
C LEU A 13 52.19 -0.59 -15.91
N PHE A 14 51.23 -1.15 -15.12
CA PHE A 14 49.86 -0.60 -15.00
C PHE A 14 49.94 0.69 -14.20
N VAL A 15 49.94 1.84 -14.88
CA VAL A 15 49.72 3.15 -14.24
C VAL A 15 48.22 3.25 -13.96
N LEU A 16 47.83 2.96 -12.71
CA LEU A 16 46.51 3.29 -12.17
C LEU A 16 46.39 4.82 -12.11
N THR A 17 45.83 5.44 -13.12
CA THR A 17 45.35 6.80 -13.05
C THR A 17 44.12 6.82 -12.12
N PHE A 18 44.30 7.19 -10.88
CA PHE A 18 43.21 7.63 -10.00
C PHE A 18 42.61 8.90 -10.64
N ALA A 19 41.52 8.73 -11.41
CA ALA A 19 40.65 9.85 -11.72
C ALA A 19 40.07 10.34 -10.36
N PRO A 20 40.22 11.61 -10.00
CA PRO A 20 39.57 12.11 -8.81
C PRO A 20 38.06 11.92 -9.00
N PHE A 21 37.42 11.20 -8.09
CA PHE A 21 35.96 11.25 -7.95
C PHE A 21 35.60 12.72 -7.91
N ALA A 22 34.96 13.22 -8.95
CA ALA A 22 34.38 14.56 -8.93
C ALA A 22 33.37 14.55 -7.78
N ALA A 23 33.76 15.15 -6.66
CA ALA A 23 32.86 15.45 -5.58
C ALA A 23 31.72 16.25 -6.24
N LEU A 24 30.54 15.63 -6.33
CA LEU A 24 29.32 16.36 -6.70
C LEU A 24 29.29 17.57 -5.78
N SER A 25 29.52 18.76 -6.36
CA SER A 25 29.47 20.03 -5.67
C SER A 25 28.09 20.11 -5.04
N GLN A 26 27.99 19.78 -3.75
CA GLN A 26 26.76 19.95 -3.00
C GLN A 26 26.48 21.44 -2.97
N THR A 27 25.46 21.87 -3.69
CA THR A 27 24.99 23.25 -3.61
C THR A 27 24.81 23.60 -2.13
N PRO A 28 25.42 24.70 -1.61
CA PRO A 28 25.36 25.02 -0.19
C PRO A 28 23.91 25.02 0.31
N ALA A 29 23.69 24.55 1.53
CA ALA A 29 22.34 24.51 2.13
C ALA A 29 21.74 25.93 2.20
N PRO A 30 20.41 26.09 1.94
CA PRO A 30 19.77 27.41 2.10
C PRO A 30 19.79 27.83 3.57
N LYS A 31 20.15 29.09 3.82
CA LYS A 31 20.34 29.64 5.17
C LYS A 31 19.25 30.63 5.58
N THR A 32 18.39 31.03 4.65
CA THR A 32 17.25 31.92 4.91
C THR A 32 16.01 31.37 4.22
N VAL A 33 14.83 31.77 4.71
CA VAL A 33 13.56 31.42 4.05
C VAL A 33 13.49 31.95 2.62
N ALA A 34 13.99 33.19 2.38
CA ALA A 34 14.02 33.77 1.03
C ALA A 34 14.89 32.92 0.08
N GLU A 35 16.03 32.43 0.54
CA GLU A 35 16.89 31.55 -0.25
C GLU A 35 16.22 30.18 -0.51
N LEU A 36 15.56 29.59 0.49
CA LEU A 36 14.78 28.37 0.32
C LEU A 36 13.67 28.55 -0.72
N GLN A 37 12.90 29.63 -0.62
CA GLN A 37 11.83 29.98 -1.55
C GLN A 37 12.36 30.16 -2.98
N THR A 38 13.46 30.85 -3.14
CA THR A 38 14.11 31.07 -4.44
C THR A 38 14.50 29.73 -5.08
N ARG A 39 15.13 28.84 -4.34
CA ARG A 39 15.57 27.53 -4.85
C ARG A 39 14.40 26.61 -5.19
N ILE A 40 13.36 26.57 -4.36
CA ILE A 40 12.15 25.82 -4.69
C ILE A 40 11.55 26.39 -5.99
N SER A 41 11.43 27.70 -6.11
CA SER A 41 10.90 28.34 -7.32
C SER A 41 11.73 28.04 -8.57
N GLN A 42 13.06 27.97 -8.46
CA GLN A 42 13.94 27.54 -9.56
C GLN A 42 13.72 26.09 -9.99
N ILE A 43 13.47 25.19 -9.04
CA ILE A 43 13.13 23.79 -9.36
C ILE A 43 11.79 23.73 -10.09
N LEU A 44 10.79 24.48 -9.62
CA LEU A 44 9.45 24.50 -10.22
C LEU A 44 9.42 25.16 -11.60
N ALA A 45 10.37 26.06 -11.89
CA ALA A 45 10.48 26.76 -13.18
C ALA A 45 11.19 25.95 -14.28
N LYS A 46 11.58 24.70 -14.02
CA LYS A 46 12.22 23.85 -15.03
C LYS A 46 11.31 23.62 -16.24
N PRO A 47 11.83 23.69 -17.48
CA PRO A 47 11.01 23.58 -18.69
C PRO A 47 10.21 22.28 -18.78
N GLU A 48 10.75 21.15 -18.32
CA GLU A 48 10.07 19.87 -18.33
C GLU A 48 8.83 19.82 -17.41
N LEU A 49 8.72 20.73 -16.44
CA LEU A 49 7.57 20.88 -15.55
C LEU A 49 6.53 21.90 -16.04
N ALA A 50 6.83 22.67 -17.09
CA ALA A 50 5.94 23.73 -17.58
C ALA A 50 4.51 23.25 -17.92
N PRO A 51 4.27 22.04 -18.47
CA PRO A 51 2.91 21.53 -18.70
C PRO A 51 2.21 21.05 -17.42
N ALA A 52 2.96 20.78 -16.36
CA ALA A 52 2.44 20.17 -15.14
C ALA A 52 1.78 21.19 -14.21
N MET A 53 0.79 20.73 -13.45
CA MET A 53 0.24 21.48 -12.31
C MET A 53 0.95 21.01 -11.03
N VAL A 54 1.65 21.90 -10.35
CA VAL A 54 2.30 21.61 -9.07
C VAL A 54 1.61 22.37 -7.95
N GLY A 55 1.09 21.61 -6.97
CA GLY A 55 0.60 22.13 -5.69
C GLY A 55 1.60 21.80 -4.58
N ILE A 56 2.03 22.79 -3.83
CA ILE A 56 3.01 22.63 -2.76
C ILE A 56 2.68 23.50 -1.56
N LYS A 57 2.86 22.97 -0.36
CA LYS A 57 2.87 23.72 0.89
C LYS A 57 3.90 23.13 1.85
N VAL A 58 4.61 24.02 2.55
CA VAL A 58 5.61 23.69 3.58
C VAL A 58 5.36 24.59 4.79
N THR A 59 5.15 24.00 5.96
CA THR A 59 4.85 24.73 7.19
C THR A 59 5.73 24.21 8.33
N SER A 60 6.25 25.10 9.14
CA SER A 60 6.92 24.79 10.40
C SER A 60 5.92 24.31 11.43
N LEU A 61 6.16 23.13 12.01
CA LEU A 61 5.36 22.61 13.12
C LEU A 61 5.68 23.31 14.44
N ASP A 62 6.89 23.86 14.55
CA ASP A 62 7.36 24.51 15.78
C ASP A 62 6.82 25.95 15.91
N SER A 63 6.76 26.70 14.79
CA SER A 63 6.32 28.10 14.79
C SER A 63 4.96 28.34 14.13
N GLY A 64 4.45 27.39 13.33
CA GLY A 64 3.26 27.56 12.50
C GLY A 64 3.49 28.40 11.24
N ARG A 65 4.72 28.88 11.00
CA ARG A 65 5.05 29.74 9.85
C ARG A 65 5.02 28.93 8.55
N VAL A 66 4.37 29.48 7.52
CA VAL A 66 4.45 28.95 6.17
C VAL A 66 5.81 29.36 5.57
N LEU A 67 6.63 28.36 5.18
CA LEU A 67 7.95 28.58 4.59
C LEU A 67 7.87 28.70 3.08
N PHE A 68 6.96 27.93 2.46
CA PHE A 68 6.69 27.98 1.02
C PHE A 68 5.26 27.54 0.72
N GLU A 69 4.62 28.18 -0.23
CA GLU A 69 3.37 27.72 -0.83
C GLU A 69 3.28 28.13 -2.30
N GLY A 70 2.69 27.24 -3.11
CA GLY A 70 2.40 27.50 -4.52
C GLY A 70 1.25 26.61 -4.94
N ASN A 71 0.18 27.18 -5.50
CA ASN A 71 -1.06 26.48 -5.85
C ASN A 71 -1.60 25.58 -4.71
N ALA A 72 -1.37 25.98 -3.45
CA ALA A 72 -1.63 25.15 -2.27
C ALA A 72 -3.10 24.76 -2.12
N GLU A 73 -4.02 25.58 -2.61
CA GLU A 73 -5.47 25.39 -2.56
C GLU A 73 -6.07 24.78 -3.85
N LYS A 74 -5.22 24.46 -4.85
CA LYS A 74 -5.71 23.81 -6.06
C LYS A 74 -6.02 22.34 -5.80
N LEU A 75 -7.16 21.89 -6.33
CA LEU A 75 -7.57 20.49 -6.30
C LEU A 75 -6.69 19.69 -7.24
N LEU A 76 -6.00 18.70 -6.70
CA LEU A 76 -5.08 17.82 -7.42
C LEU A 76 -5.34 16.37 -7.02
N ARG A 77 -5.12 15.44 -7.93
CA ARG A 77 -5.16 14.01 -7.65
C ARG A 77 -4.05 13.63 -6.69
N PRO A 78 -4.39 13.13 -5.49
CA PRO A 78 -3.41 12.79 -4.45
C PRO A 78 -2.69 11.48 -4.71
N ALA A 79 -3.28 10.61 -5.52
CA ALA A 79 -2.92 9.20 -5.55
C ALA A 79 -2.88 8.63 -4.11
N SER A 80 -1.96 7.74 -3.80
CA SER A 80 -1.91 7.08 -2.50
C SER A 80 -1.67 7.99 -1.29
N ASN A 81 -1.52 9.31 -1.46
CA ASN A 81 -1.54 10.23 -0.32
C ASN A 81 -2.92 10.26 0.36
N MET A 82 -3.99 9.84 -0.35
CA MET A 82 -5.33 9.64 0.22
C MET A 82 -5.31 8.71 1.44
N LYS A 83 -4.44 7.69 1.45
CA LYS A 83 -4.30 6.76 2.58
C LYS A 83 -3.96 7.42 3.90
N MET A 84 -3.32 8.60 3.91
CA MET A 84 -3.06 9.33 5.13
C MET A 84 -4.36 9.81 5.80
N TYR A 85 -5.34 10.21 5.00
CA TYR A 85 -6.67 10.64 5.47
C TYR A 85 -7.43 9.47 6.08
N THR A 86 -7.47 8.34 5.39
CA THR A 86 -8.10 7.11 5.86
C THR A 86 -7.49 6.60 7.16
N ILE A 87 -6.14 6.53 7.24
CA ILE A 87 -5.45 6.04 8.43
C ILE A 87 -5.55 7.02 9.60
N ALA A 88 -5.50 8.34 9.35
CA ALA A 88 -5.68 9.33 10.41
C ALA A 88 -7.08 9.24 11.04
N ALA A 89 -8.14 9.17 10.21
CA ALA A 89 -9.51 8.97 10.67
C ALA A 89 -9.67 7.65 11.43
N ALA A 90 -9.07 6.57 10.95
CA ALA A 90 -9.15 5.27 11.60
C ALA A 90 -8.39 5.23 12.93
N LEU A 91 -7.22 5.86 13.06
CA LEU A 91 -6.52 5.98 14.34
C LEU A 91 -7.37 6.75 15.38
N ASP A 92 -8.03 7.83 14.95
CA ASP A 92 -8.90 8.58 15.88
C ASP A 92 -10.11 7.75 16.34
N ARG A 93 -10.78 7.04 15.43
CA ARG A 93 -12.06 6.36 15.68
C ARG A 93 -11.91 4.96 16.26
N LEU A 94 -10.91 4.18 15.81
CA LEU A 94 -10.73 2.78 16.20
C LEU A 94 -9.67 2.60 17.30
N SER A 95 -8.72 3.51 17.47
CA SER A 95 -7.51 3.41 18.28
C SER A 95 -6.42 2.49 17.71
N PRO A 96 -5.16 2.63 18.17
CA PRO A 96 -4.05 1.76 17.74
C PRO A 96 -4.19 0.29 18.12
N ASP A 97 -4.95 0.00 19.15
CA ASP A 97 -5.12 -1.35 19.72
C ASP A 97 -6.31 -2.11 19.14
N TYR A 98 -7.11 -1.47 18.29
CA TYR A 98 -8.23 -2.11 17.60
C TYR A 98 -7.76 -3.35 16.84
N ARG A 99 -8.58 -4.41 16.86
CA ARG A 99 -8.32 -5.66 16.16
C ARG A 99 -9.52 -6.04 15.30
N PHE A 100 -9.27 -6.38 14.07
CA PHE A 100 -10.26 -7.00 13.20
C PHE A 100 -10.57 -8.41 13.72
N ALA A 101 -11.82 -8.82 13.61
CA ALA A 101 -12.24 -10.14 14.08
C ALA A 101 -12.79 -10.98 12.91
N THR A 102 -12.36 -12.22 12.84
CA THR A 102 -12.96 -13.25 11.99
C THR A 102 -13.60 -14.29 12.91
N SER A 103 -14.92 -14.42 12.85
CA SER A 103 -15.66 -15.34 13.73
C SER A 103 -16.05 -16.60 12.98
N VAL A 104 -16.01 -17.73 13.68
CA VAL A 104 -16.47 -19.02 13.19
C VAL A 104 -17.73 -19.41 13.95
N TYR A 105 -18.83 -19.59 13.23
CA TYR A 105 -20.13 -19.95 13.78
C TYR A 105 -20.57 -21.34 13.32
N ALA A 106 -21.34 -22.02 14.19
CA ALA A 106 -22.04 -23.26 13.89
C ALA A 106 -23.43 -23.25 14.56
N PRO A 107 -24.35 -24.14 14.18
CA PRO A 107 -25.67 -24.27 14.85
C PRO A 107 -25.56 -24.58 16.34
N ALA A 108 -24.54 -25.36 16.73
CA ALA A 108 -24.21 -25.69 18.12
C ALA A 108 -22.71 -25.99 18.24
N ARG A 109 -22.20 -26.08 19.48
CA ARG A 109 -20.84 -26.57 19.72
C ARG A 109 -20.70 -28.02 19.26
N PRO A 110 -19.44 -28.48 18.95
CA PRO A 110 -19.22 -29.87 18.59
C PRO A 110 -19.73 -30.80 19.72
N ASP A 111 -20.32 -31.91 19.33
CA ASP A 111 -20.77 -32.95 20.27
C ASP A 111 -19.57 -33.69 20.92
N ALA A 112 -19.84 -34.68 21.76
CA ALA A 112 -18.81 -35.43 22.45
C ALA A 112 -17.84 -36.19 21.50
N ALA A 113 -18.27 -36.48 20.27
CA ALA A 113 -17.43 -37.09 19.22
C ALA A 113 -16.64 -36.02 18.41
N GLY A 114 -16.92 -34.75 18.62
CA GLY A 114 -16.33 -33.62 17.89
C GLY A 114 -17.04 -33.28 16.58
N VAL A 115 -18.34 -33.65 16.46
CA VAL A 115 -19.12 -33.44 15.24
C VAL A 115 -19.94 -32.15 15.34
N ILE A 116 -19.88 -31.34 14.29
CA ILE A 116 -20.82 -30.24 14.02
C ILE A 116 -21.91 -30.77 13.08
N HIS A 117 -23.15 -30.77 13.56
CA HIS A 117 -24.32 -31.15 12.76
C HIS A 117 -24.90 -29.93 12.04
N GLY A 118 -24.34 -29.64 10.88
CA GLY A 118 -24.69 -28.48 10.02
C GLY A 118 -23.46 -27.78 9.48
N ASP A 119 -23.68 -26.55 8.98
CA ASP A 119 -22.63 -25.75 8.33
C ASP A 119 -21.66 -25.13 9.35
N LEU A 120 -20.40 -25.01 8.95
CA LEU A 120 -19.40 -24.19 9.63
C LEU A 120 -19.25 -22.89 8.86
N ARG A 121 -19.69 -21.77 9.46
CA ARG A 121 -19.73 -20.45 8.82
C ARG A 121 -18.58 -19.57 9.31
N ILE A 122 -17.79 -19.06 8.39
CA ILE A 122 -16.67 -18.15 8.63
C ILE A 122 -17.13 -16.73 8.30
N TYR A 123 -17.35 -15.90 9.31
CA TYR A 123 -17.83 -14.54 9.17
C TYR A 123 -16.66 -13.55 9.19
N GLY A 124 -16.29 -13.03 8.02
CA GLY A 124 -15.25 -12.04 7.86
C GLY A 124 -15.71 -10.63 8.20
N ARG A 125 -14.80 -9.83 8.79
CA ARG A 125 -15.03 -8.41 9.07
C ARG A 125 -13.90 -7.52 8.52
N GLY A 126 -13.26 -7.94 7.44
CA GLY A 126 -12.24 -7.13 6.76
C GLY A 126 -10.86 -7.22 7.40
N ASP A 127 -10.51 -8.36 8.02
CA ASP A 127 -9.16 -8.59 8.56
C ASP A 127 -8.13 -8.74 7.43
N PRO A 128 -7.19 -7.78 7.23
CA PRO A 128 -6.19 -7.88 6.17
C PRO A 128 -5.02 -8.79 6.52
N SER A 129 -4.96 -9.33 7.74
CA SER A 129 -3.75 -10.03 8.23
C SER A 129 -3.62 -11.48 7.74
N PHE A 130 -4.60 -11.99 7.00
CA PHE A 130 -4.48 -13.28 6.30
C PHE A 130 -3.58 -13.16 5.06
N ALA A 131 -2.37 -12.64 5.22
CA ALA A 131 -1.44 -12.38 4.13
C ALA A 131 0.01 -12.67 4.51
N ALA A 132 0.78 -13.10 3.53
CA ALA A 132 2.20 -13.45 3.68
C ALA A 132 3.05 -12.33 4.32
N ARG A 133 2.71 -11.05 4.08
CA ARG A 133 3.44 -9.90 4.61
C ARG A 133 3.38 -9.76 6.14
N PHE A 134 2.38 -10.33 6.80
CA PHE A 134 2.30 -10.40 8.26
C PHE A 134 3.03 -11.61 8.84
N ASN A 135 3.47 -12.54 7.98
CA ASN A 135 3.96 -13.87 8.34
C ASN A 135 5.34 -14.20 7.72
N ASN A 136 6.21 -13.21 7.54
CA ASN A 136 7.55 -13.38 6.98
C ASN A 136 7.58 -14.10 5.61
N GLY A 137 6.56 -13.89 4.78
CA GLY A 137 6.45 -14.49 3.45
C GLY A 137 5.68 -15.81 3.40
N ASP A 138 5.18 -16.33 4.51
CA ASP A 138 4.36 -17.54 4.55
C ASP A 138 2.90 -17.21 4.19
N TYR A 139 2.44 -17.69 3.05
CA TYR A 139 1.08 -17.50 2.54
C TYR A 139 -0.01 -18.16 3.38
N PHE A 140 0.33 -19.22 4.14
CA PHE A 140 -0.66 -20.09 4.78
C PHE A 140 -0.75 -19.89 6.30
N LYS A 141 0.24 -19.27 6.91
CA LYS A 141 0.38 -19.21 8.37
C LYS A 141 -0.90 -18.76 9.10
N THR A 142 -1.53 -17.67 8.70
CA THR A 142 -2.74 -17.17 9.39
C THR A 142 -3.95 -18.09 9.15
N ILE A 143 -4.08 -18.68 7.95
CA ILE A 143 -5.12 -19.68 7.65
C ILE A 143 -4.90 -20.94 8.49
N ASP A 144 -3.66 -21.42 8.59
CA ASP A 144 -3.29 -22.58 9.41
C ASP A 144 -3.53 -22.33 10.90
N ASP A 145 -3.31 -21.10 11.39
CA ASP A 145 -3.60 -20.70 12.77
C ASP A 145 -5.12 -20.69 13.04
N LEU A 146 -5.93 -20.19 12.11
CA LEU A 146 -7.39 -20.26 12.21
C LEU A 146 -7.87 -21.73 12.24
N ALA A 147 -7.37 -22.57 11.32
CA ALA A 147 -7.68 -23.99 11.29
C ALA A 147 -7.29 -24.70 12.58
N ALA A 148 -6.12 -24.38 13.14
CA ALA A 148 -5.66 -24.93 14.41
C ALA A 148 -6.59 -24.55 15.58
N ARG A 149 -7.10 -23.29 15.61
CA ARG A 149 -8.06 -22.86 16.63
C ARG A 149 -9.40 -23.56 16.50
N ILE A 150 -9.89 -23.79 15.28
CA ILE A 150 -11.11 -24.57 15.02
C ILE A 150 -10.95 -26.01 15.52
N ALA A 151 -9.84 -26.67 15.20
CA ALA A 151 -9.55 -28.02 15.70
C ALA A 151 -9.41 -28.04 17.23
N ALA A 152 -8.74 -27.06 17.83
CA ALA A 152 -8.58 -26.93 19.28
C ALA A 152 -9.90 -26.66 20.01
N ALA A 153 -10.91 -26.09 19.33
CA ALA A 153 -12.27 -25.96 19.86
C ALA A 153 -13.06 -27.31 19.90
N GLY A 154 -12.41 -28.39 19.51
CA GLY A 154 -12.97 -29.74 19.56
C GLY A 154 -13.62 -30.21 18.25
N VAL A 155 -13.58 -29.40 17.19
CA VAL A 155 -14.15 -29.78 15.89
C VAL A 155 -13.28 -30.84 15.22
N LYS A 156 -13.85 -32.00 14.92
CA LYS A 156 -13.22 -33.10 14.16
C LYS A 156 -13.94 -33.41 12.86
N ARG A 157 -15.23 -33.12 12.80
CA ARG A 157 -16.07 -33.35 11.62
C ARG A 157 -17.17 -32.32 11.51
N VAL A 158 -17.44 -31.85 10.30
CA VAL A 158 -18.56 -30.98 9.95
C VAL A 158 -19.45 -31.72 8.96
N GLU A 159 -20.72 -31.98 9.33
CA GLU A 159 -21.72 -32.69 8.51
C GLU A 159 -22.54 -31.72 7.64
N GLY A 160 -21.97 -30.60 7.27
CA GLY A 160 -22.51 -29.56 6.39
C GLY A 160 -21.44 -28.92 5.55
N ASP A 161 -21.72 -27.74 5.04
CA ASP A 161 -20.84 -26.96 4.19
C ASP A 161 -19.83 -26.15 5.02
N LEU A 162 -18.70 -25.82 4.41
CA LEU A 162 -17.82 -24.75 4.86
C LEU A 162 -18.22 -23.47 4.11
N VAL A 163 -18.72 -22.48 4.85
CA VAL A 163 -19.37 -21.30 4.31
C VAL A 163 -18.56 -20.04 4.64
N GLY A 164 -18.06 -19.35 3.64
CA GLY A 164 -17.53 -17.99 3.78
C GLY A 164 -18.68 -16.98 3.74
N ASP A 165 -18.78 -16.12 4.75
CA ASP A 165 -19.82 -15.12 4.84
C ASP A 165 -19.23 -13.71 4.60
N GLU A 166 -19.64 -13.09 3.49
CA GLU A 166 -19.21 -11.76 3.05
C GLU A 166 -20.24 -10.66 3.38
N SER A 167 -21.26 -10.94 4.15
CA SER A 167 -22.38 -9.99 4.41
C SER A 167 -21.98 -8.77 5.25
N TYR A 168 -20.75 -8.72 5.79
CA TYR A 168 -20.31 -7.63 6.66
C TYR A 168 -20.24 -6.28 5.93
N PHE A 169 -19.64 -6.23 4.75
CA PHE A 169 -19.65 -5.03 3.93
C PHE A 169 -20.82 -5.02 2.95
N VAL A 170 -21.37 -3.83 2.72
CA VAL A 170 -22.47 -3.60 1.77
C VAL A 170 -21.95 -2.71 0.65
N GLY A 171 -22.23 -3.07 -0.59
CA GLY A 171 -21.85 -2.30 -1.76
C GLY A 171 -20.88 -3.03 -2.71
N PRO A 172 -20.37 -2.34 -3.74
CA PRO A 172 -19.48 -2.91 -4.74
C PRO A 172 -18.17 -3.42 -4.16
N LYS A 173 -17.59 -4.44 -4.79
CA LYS A 173 -16.29 -5.00 -4.41
C LYS A 173 -15.09 -4.16 -4.90
N HIS A 174 -15.31 -3.19 -5.74
CA HIS A 174 -14.29 -2.26 -6.23
C HIS A 174 -14.64 -0.84 -5.78
N GLY A 175 -13.63 0.01 -5.56
CA GLY A 175 -13.82 1.40 -5.20
C GLY A 175 -14.39 2.20 -6.37
N ALA A 176 -15.14 3.24 -6.05
CA ALA A 176 -15.65 4.18 -7.03
C ALA A 176 -14.50 4.85 -7.81
N GLY A 177 -14.70 5.13 -9.12
CA GLY A 177 -13.69 5.80 -9.93
C GLY A 177 -12.44 4.99 -10.27
N TRP A 178 -12.40 3.68 -9.97
CA TRP A 178 -11.32 2.79 -10.41
C TRP A 178 -11.47 2.52 -11.91
N GLU A 179 -10.35 2.49 -12.62
CA GLU A 179 -10.33 2.15 -14.04
C GLU A 179 -10.34 0.63 -14.22
N TRP A 180 -11.00 0.14 -15.28
CA TRP A 180 -11.14 -1.30 -15.52
C TRP A 180 -9.78 -2.00 -15.73
N GLU A 181 -8.77 -1.29 -16.25
CA GLU A 181 -7.41 -1.78 -16.39
C GLU A 181 -6.72 -2.04 -15.03
N ASP A 182 -7.09 -1.30 -13.99
CA ASP A 182 -6.55 -1.47 -12.64
C ASP A 182 -6.94 -2.84 -12.07
N LEU A 183 -8.13 -3.36 -12.43
CA LEU A 183 -8.73 -4.56 -11.84
C LEU A 183 -7.97 -5.87 -12.17
N THR A 184 -7.09 -5.86 -13.16
CA THR A 184 -6.19 -6.99 -13.44
C THR A 184 -5.12 -7.15 -12.38
N TRP A 185 -4.71 -6.06 -11.72
CA TRP A 185 -3.54 -6.01 -10.88
C TRP A 185 -3.87 -6.09 -9.40
N TYR A 186 -2.88 -6.49 -8.58
CA TYR A 186 -3.02 -6.60 -7.11
C TYR A 186 -3.51 -5.32 -6.44
N TYR A 187 -3.21 -4.15 -7.01
CA TYR A 187 -3.62 -2.88 -6.44
C TYR A 187 -5.08 -2.49 -6.73
N GLY A 188 -5.74 -3.18 -7.67
CA GLY A 188 -7.17 -3.09 -7.97
C GLY A 188 -7.95 -4.35 -7.56
N ALA A 189 -7.43 -5.14 -6.61
CA ALA A 189 -8.06 -6.37 -6.14
C ALA A 189 -9.43 -6.12 -5.48
N GLU A 190 -10.34 -7.10 -5.59
CA GLU A 190 -11.67 -7.06 -4.96
C GLU A 190 -11.59 -6.81 -3.45
N VAL A 191 -12.40 -5.91 -2.93
CA VAL A 191 -12.50 -5.58 -1.50
C VAL A 191 -13.62 -6.41 -0.87
N THR A 192 -13.25 -7.45 -0.14
CA THR A 192 -14.18 -8.39 0.46
C THR A 192 -13.92 -8.54 1.97
N PRO A 193 -14.94 -8.84 2.81
CA PRO A 193 -14.75 -9.00 4.25
C PRO A 193 -13.89 -10.21 4.64
N LEU A 194 -13.82 -11.23 3.78
CA LEU A 194 -12.89 -12.35 3.88
C LEU A 194 -11.78 -12.13 2.87
N THR A 195 -10.58 -11.83 3.33
CA THR A 195 -9.40 -11.59 2.51
C THR A 195 -8.38 -12.70 2.66
N VAL A 196 -7.62 -12.97 1.61
CA VAL A 196 -6.46 -13.86 1.66
C VAL A 196 -5.36 -13.38 0.70
N ASN A 197 -4.13 -13.30 1.20
CA ASN A 197 -2.94 -12.93 0.42
C ASN A 197 -3.15 -11.69 -0.46
N ASP A 198 -3.65 -10.60 0.16
CA ASP A 198 -3.95 -9.32 -0.49
C ASP A 198 -5.01 -9.42 -1.61
N ASN A 199 -5.83 -10.49 -1.63
CA ASN A 199 -6.78 -10.83 -2.71
C ASN A 199 -6.10 -10.86 -4.09
N ALA A 200 -4.86 -11.31 -4.11
CA ALA A 200 -3.99 -11.35 -5.27
C ALA A 200 -3.08 -12.58 -5.24
N LEU A 201 -2.52 -12.91 -6.39
CA LEU A 201 -1.50 -13.95 -6.54
C LEU A 201 -0.20 -13.33 -7.04
N ASP A 202 0.92 -13.79 -6.51
CA ASP A 202 2.22 -13.51 -7.10
C ASP A 202 2.36 -14.28 -8.41
N LEU A 203 2.77 -13.59 -9.46
CA LEU A 203 3.00 -14.13 -10.79
C LEU A 203 4.49 -14.08 -11.12
N PHE A 204 5.04 -15.22 -11.47
CA PHE A 204 6.45 -15.37 -11.89
C PHE A 204 6.49 -15.90 -13.31
N ILE A 205 7.22 -15.24 -14.20
CA ILE A 205 7.41 -15.65 -15.59
C ILE A 205 8.92 -15.73 -15.86
N LYS A 206 9.41 -16.90 -16.23
CA LYS A 206 10.82 -17.14 -16.60
C LYS A 206 10.92 -17.65 -18.04
N PRO A 207 12.03 -17.39 -18.73
CA PRO A 207 12.25 -18.00 -20.04
C PRO A 207 12.27 -19.51 -19.94
N GLY A 208 11.91 -20.20 -21.03
CA GLY A 208 12.14 -21.63 -21.22
C GLY A 208 13.64 -21.93 -21.38
N LEU A 209 13.97 -23.21 -21.58
CA LEU A 209 15.37 -23.65 -21.67
C LEU A 209 16.06 -23.24 -23.00
N GLU A 210 15.26 -23.05 -24.06
CA GLU A 210 15.76 -22.77 -25.43
C GLU A 210 14.87 -21.73 -26.13
N VAL A 211 15.43 -21.03 -27.10
CA VAL A 211 14.71 -20.12 -27.99
C VAL A 211 13.58 -20.86 -28.72
N GLY A 212 12.38 -20.27 -28.76
CA GLY A 212 11.18 -20.85 -29.33
C GLY A 212 10.34 -21.68 -28.39
N GLN A 213 10.87 -22.07 -27.22
CA GLN A 213 10.08 -22.76 -26.20
C GLN A 213 9.13 -21.81 -25.44
N PRO A 214 8.00 -22.32 -24.92
CA PRO A 214 7.15 -21.56 -24.03
C PRO A 214 7.90 -21.10 -22.77
N ALA A 215 7.56 -19.91 -22.27
CA ALA A 215 8.02 -19.46 -20.96
C ALA A 215 7.45 -20.35 -19.84
N VAL A 216 8.14 -20.40 -18.71
CA VAL A 216 7.66 -21.07 -17.48
C VAL A 216 6.92 -20.05 -16.64
N ILE A 217 5.64 -20.32 -16.38
CA ILE A 217 4.78 -19.46 -15.56
C ILE A 217 4.41 -20.21 -14.29
N THR A 218 4.59 -19.55 -13.13
CA THR A 218 4.17 -20.05 -11.82
C THR A 218 3.47 -18.94 -11.05
N THR A 219 2.58 -19.34 -10.12
CA THR A 219 1.86 -18.43 -9.23
C THR A 219 2.05 -18.82 -7.77
N GLY A 220 1.91 -17.88 -6.87
CA GLY A 220 1.92 -18.11 -5.43
C GLY A 220 0.88 -17.22 -4.71
N PRO A 221 0.09 -17.77 -3.77
CA PRO A 221 -0.09 -19.20 -3.50
C PRO A 221 -0.79 -19.94 -4.65
N PRO A 222 -0.81 -21.28 -4.67
CA PRO A 222 -1.63 -22.03 -5.59
C PRO A 222 -3.11 -21.66 -5.44
N ASP A 223 -3.78 -21.39 -6.55
CA ASP A 223 -5.20 -21.09 -6.58
C ASP A 223 -5.92 -22.13 -7.47
N PRO A 224 -6.82 -22.95 -6.90
CA PRO A 224 -7.56 -23.94 -7.66
C PRO A 224 -8.58 -23.32 -8.63
N LEU A 225 -8.88 -22.02 -8.48
CA LEU A 225 -9.81 -21.29 -9.33
C LEU A 225 -9.10 -20.65 -10.54
N LEU A 226 -7.77 -20.55 -10.52
CA LEU A 226 -7.01 -19.85 -11.55
C LEU A 226 -6.75 -20.72 -12.78
N THR A 227 -7.06 -20.22 -13.95
CA THR A 227 -6.63 -20.78 -15.24
C THR A 227 -5.60 -19.86 -15.90
N VAL A 228 -4.42 -20.39 -16.24
CA VAL A 228 -3.36 -19.66 -16.93
C VAL A 228 -3.28 -20.10 -18.38
N ILE A 229 -3.54 -19.19 -19.32
CA ILE A 229 -3.32 -19.39 -20.75
C ILE A 229 -1.96 -18.77 -21.11
N ASN A 230 -0.95 -19.63 -21.24
CA ASN A 230 0.42 -19.23 -21.56
C ASN A 230 0.65 -19.20 -23.08
N ARG A 231 0.89 -18.02 -23.63
CA ARG A 231 1.28 -17.76 -25.01
C ARG A 231 2.58 -16.96 -25.09
N VAL A 232 3.45 -17.06 -24.08
CA VAL A 232 4.74 -16.37 -24.04
C VAL A 232 5.80 -17.30 -24.62
N THR A 233 6.58 -16.81 -25.60
CA THR A 233 7.66 -17.56 -26.22
C THR A 233 9.01 -17.02 -25.79
N THR A 234 9.98 -17.90 -25.56
CA THR A 234 11.36 -17.53 -25.26
C THR A 234 12.04 -17.00 -26.52
N SER A 235 12.56 -15.79 -26.48
CA SER A 235 13.26 -15.12 -27.58
C SER A 235 14.79 -15.21 -27.42
N ALA A 236 15.54 -14.77 -28.45
CA ALA A 236 16.98 -14.75 -28.42
C ALA A 236 17.52 -13.87 -27.27
N LYS A 237 18.76 -14.19 -26.83
CA LYS A 237 19.46 -13.41 -25.79
C LYS A 237 19.60 -11.94 -26.18
N GLY A 238 19.57 -11.06 -25.20
CA GLY A 238 19.76 -9.62 -25.36
C GLY A 238 18.55 -8.87 -25.92
N LEU A 239 17.46 -9.54 -26.28
CA LEU A 239 16.23 -8.87 -26.69
C LEU A 239 15.47 -8.31 -25.47
N ARG A 240 14.71 -7.25 -25.72
CA ARG A 240 13.87 -6.65 -24.67
C ARG A 240 12.63 -7.53 -24.45
N ARG A 241 12.27 -7.73 -23.16
CA ARG A 241 11.04 -8.39 -22.79
C ARG A 241 9.84 -7.58 -23.28
N ASP A 242 8.87 -8.29 -23.88
CA ASP A 242 7.57 -7.75 -24.28
C ASP A 242 6.49 -8.75 -23.82
N ILE A 243 5.86 -8.48 -22.69
CA ILE A 243 4.84 -9.34 -22.06
C ILE A 243 3.60 -8.52 -21.80
N SER A 244 2.46 -9.02 -22.29
CA SER A 244 1.13 -8.51 -21.96
C SER A 244 0.37 -9.53 -21.13
N ILE A 245 -0.29 -9.04 -20.07
CA ILE A 245 -1.10 -9.83 -19.15
C ILE A 245 -2.52 -9.28 -19.20
N HIS A 246 -3.47 -10.15 -19.45
CA HIS A 246 -4.88 -9.81 -19.54
C HIS A 246 -5.72 -10.77 -18.69
N ARG A 247 -6.67 -10.22 -17.93
CA ARG A 247 -7.70 -10.95 -17.19
C ARG A 247 -9.05 -10.31 -17.47
N GLY A 248 -10.06 -11.12 -17.79
CA GLY A 248 -11.43 -10.66 -17.93
C GLY A 248 -12.02 -10.19 -16.59
N LEU A 249 -13.02 -9.33 -16.64
CA LEU A 249 -13.76 -8.90 -15.46
C LEU A 249 -14.53 -10.09 -14.86
N ASN A 250 -14.47 -10.24 -13.55
CA ASN A 250 -15.09 -11.36 -12.80
C ASN A 250 -14.62 -12.77 -13.23
N GLU A 251 -13.44 -12.86 -13.85
CA GLU A 251 -12.86 -14.12 -14.27
C GLU A 251 -11.55 -14.39 -13.55
N ASN A 252 -11.24 -15.68 -13.35
CA ASN A 252 -9.93 -16.15 -12.91
C ASN A 252 -9.15 -16.83 -14.05
N THR A 253 -9.44 -16.47 -15.31
CA THR A 253 -8.64 -16.85 -16.46
C THR A 253 -7.72 -15.71 -16.84
N ILE A 254 -6.40 -15.93 -16.74
CA ILE A 254 -5.39 -14.98 -17.21
C ILE A 254 -4.77 -15.46 -18.50
N THR A 255 -4.70 -14.58 -19.49
CA THR A 255 -3.98 -14.82 -20.75
C THR A 255 -2.69 -14.00 -20.74
N ILE A 256 -1.56 -14.67 -20.92
CA ILE A 256 -0.25 -14.03 -20.94
C ILE A 256 0.36 -14.27 -22.32
N THR A 257 0.71 -13.18 -23.01
CA THR A 257 1.21 -13.21 -24.39
C THR A 257 2.54 -12.48 -24.51
N GLY A 258 3.28 -12.73 -25.59
CA GLY A 258 4.49 -11.98 -25.93
C GLY A 258 5.77 -12.78 -25.90
N THR A 259 6.88 -12.11 -25.56
CA THR A 259 8.21 -12.73 -25.57
C THR A 259 9.06 -12.37 -24.36
N ILE A 260 9.93 -13.30 -23.95
CA ILE A 260 10.93 -13.11 -22.89
C ILE A 260 12.28 -13.65 -23.37
N ALA A 261 13.35 -12.85 -23.24
CA ALA A 261 14.67 -13.25 -23.69
C ALA A 261 15.24 -14.43 -22.86
N LEU A 262 16.00 -15.31 -23.49
CA LEU A 262 16.59 -16.50 -22.84
C LEU A 262 17.51 -16.16 -21.65
N ASP A 263 18.12 -14.98 -21.65
CA ASP A 263 18.98 -14.45 -20.58
C ASP A 263 18.25 -13.46 -19.64
N ASP A 264 16.93 -13.28 -19.78
CA ASP A 264 16.13 -12.45 -18.89
C ASP A 264 16.05 -13.09 -17.50
N ARG A 265 16.17 -12.26 -16.45
CA ARG A 265 16.06 -12.71 -15.05
C ARG A 265 14.65 -13.15 -14.64
N GLY A 266 13.67 -12.90 -15.51
CA GLY A 266 12.26 -13.16 -15.27
C GLY A 266 11.46 -11.90 -14.91
N TYR A 267 10.14 -12.06 -14.97
CA TYR A 267 9.17 -11.07 -14.53
C TYR A 267 8.54 -11.53 -13.21
N THR A 268 8.33 -10.59 -12.31
CA THR A 268 7.54 -10.80 -11.08
C THR A 268 6.52 -9.69 -10.98
N GLY A 269 5.26 -10.05 -10.73
CA GLY A 269 4.16 -9.11 -10.54
C GLY A 269 3.07 -9.72 -9.68
N GLY A 270 2.07 -8.93 -9.33
CA GLY A 270 0.89 -9.38 -8.60
C GLY A 270 -0.36 -9.16 -9.44
N ILE A 271 -1.21 -10.17 -9.53
CA ILE A 271 -2.51 -10.12 -10.21
C ILE A 271 -3.65 -10.24 -9.20
N GLY A 272 -4.66 -9.38 -9.34
CA GLY A 272 -5.90 -9.50 -8.56
C GLY A 272 -6.68 -10.75 -8.96
N ILE A 273 -7.39 -11.35 -8.01
CA ILE A 273 -8.27 -12.49 -8.25
C ILE A 273 -9.73 -12.12 -8.06
N SER A 274 -10.61 -12.78 -8.78
CA SER A 274 -12.05 -12.70 -8.55
C SER A 274 -12.48 -13.76 -7.53
N HIS A 275 -13.48 -13.40 -6.71
CA HIS A 275 -14.01 -14.27 -5.65
C HIS A 275 -12.97 -14.69 -4.58
N PRO A 276 -12.19 -13.75 -4.00
CA PRO A 276 -11.13 -14.09 -3.03
C PRO A 276 -11.65 -14.78 -1.77
N ALA A 277 -12.89 -14.50 -1.35
CA ALA A 277 -13.52 -15.22 -0.25
C ALA A 277 -13.72 -16.72 -0.53
N LEU A 278 -13.97 -17.08 -1.78
CA LEU A 278 -14.04 -18.50 -2.14
C LEU A 278 -12.66 -19.17 -2.06
N LEU A 279 -11.60 -18.48 -2.52
CA LEU A 279 -10.23 -18.93 -2.32
C LEU A 279 -9.90 -19.08 -0.83
N PHE A 280 -10.28 -18.11 0.02
CA PHE A 280 -10.13 -18.21 1.47
C PHE A 280 -10.73 -19.51 2.00
N VAL A 281 -11.97 -19.83 1.60
CA VAL A 281 -12.67 -21.05 2.05
C VAL A 281 -11.97 -22.32 1.56
N TYR A 282 -11.47 -22.36 0.33
CA TYR A 282 -10.71 -23.52 -0.17
C TYR A 282 -9.41 -23.71 0.61
N LEU A 283 -8.63 -22.67 0.82
CA LEU A 283 -7.39 -22.74 1.59
C LEU A 283 -7.63 -23.14 3.04
N LEU A 284 -8.71 -22.62 3.66
CA LEU A 284 -9.10 -23.02 5.01
C LEU A 284 -9.51 -24.49 5.06
N ARG A 285 -10.25 -25.00 4.07
CA ARG A 285 -10.62 -26.43 3.99
C ARG A 285 -9.38 -27.32 3.96
N ASP A 286 -8.39 -26.95 3.13
CA ASP A 286 -7.14 -27.70 3.04
C ASP A 286 -6.37 -27.67 4.37
N SER A 287 -6.32 -26.51 5.02
CA SER A 287 -5.68 -26.37 6.33
C SER A 287 -6.42 -27.17 7.42
N LEU A 288 -7.76 -27.18 7.41
CA LEU A 288 -8.57 -28.00 8.32
C LEU A 288 -8.30 -29.49 8.12
N ALA A 289 -8.23 -29.96 6.87
CA ALA A 289 -7.91 -31.35 6.56
C ALA A 289 -6.52 -31.75 7.11
N LYS A 290 -5.51 -30.89 6.99
CA LYS A 290 -4.18 -31.09 7.59
C LYS A 290 -4.21 -31.17 9.12
N LYS A 291 -5.23 -30.58 9.76
CA LYS A 291 -5.46 -30.64 11.22
C LYS A 291 -6.37 -31.79 11.62
N GLY A 292 -6.76 -32.67 10.67
CA GLY A 292 -7.62 -33.82 10.93
C GLY A 292 -9.11 -33.48 11.02
N VAL A 293 -9.54 -32.29 10.58
CA VAL A 293 -10.95 -31.91 10.52
C VAL A 293 -11.52 -32.25 9.15
N VAL A 294 -12.60 -33.07 9.12
CA VAL A 294 -13.27 -33.50 7.90
C VAL A 294 -14.52 -32.68 7.64
N ILE A 295 -14.58 -32.04 6.46
CA ILE A 295 -15.79 -31.33 5.98
C ILE A 295 -16.49 -32.24 4.94
N THR A 296 -17.73 -32.65 5.19
CA THR A 296 -18.45 -33.57 4.29
C THR A 296 -19.22 -32.85 3.19
N GLY A 297 -19.63 -31.60 3.43
CA GLY A 297 -20.32 -30.76 2.46
C GLY A 297 -19.36 -30.01 1.51
N LYS A 298 -19.90 -29.00 0.86
CA LYS A 298 -19.22 -28.18 -0.14
C LYS A 298 -18.49 -26.98 0.52
N SER A 299 -17.58 -26.38 -0.23
CA SER A 299 -17.05 -25.02 0.03
C SER A 299 -17.88 -24.03 -0.77
N ARG A 300 -18.43 -23.01 -0.13
CA ARG A 300 -19.22 -21.96 -0.78
C ARG A 300 -19.13 -20.63 -0.06
N VAL A 301 -19.58 -19.57 -0.72
CA VAL A 301 -19.66 -18.22 -0.17
C VAL A 301 -21.12 -17.77 -0.15
N THR A 302 -21.50 -16.95 0.81
CA THR A 302 -22.82 -16.34 0.96
C THR A 302 -22.68 -14.85 1.37
N GLY A 303 -23.76 -14.10 1.22
CA GLY A 303 -23.80 -12.70 1.65
C GLY A 303 -23.40 -11.69 0.57
N GLU A 304 -23.07 -12.15 -0.64
CA GLU A 304 -22.84 -11.26 -1.76
C GLU A 304 -24.15 -10.53 -2.15
N ASN A 305 -24.19 -9.20 -1.94
CA ASN A 305 -25.36 -8.34 -2.25
C ASN A 305 -26.69 -8.74 -1.59
N THR A 306 -26.66 -9.61 -0.60
CA THR A 306 -27.86 -9.93 0.18
C THR A 306 -27.87 -9.10 1.46
N LEU A 307 -28.98 -8.41 1.74
CA LEU A 307 -29.28 -7.98 3.10
C LEU A 307 -29.10 -9.20 4.02
N PRO A 308 -28.55 -9.03 5.25
CA PRO A 308 -28.39 -10.17 6.13
C PRO A 308 -29.70 -10.95 6.17
N SER A 309 -29.70 -12.12 5.53
CA SER A 309 -30.81 -13.03 5.71
C SER A 309 -30.82 -13.31 7.20
N ALA A 310 -31.89 -12.93 7.85
CA ALA A 310 -32.19 -13.38 9.19
C ALA A 310 -32.39 -14.89 9.14
N SER A 311 -31.30 -15.65 8.95
CA SER A 311 -31.24 -17.03 9.35
C SER A 311 -31.32 -17.00 10.88
N SER A 312 -32.53 -16.99 11.37
CA SER A 312 -32.91 -16.85 12.78
C SER A 312 -32.63 -18.12 13.59
N ALA A 313 -31.91 -19.07 13.07
CA ALA A 313 -31.38 -20.16 13.86
C ALA A 313 -30.27 -19.61 14.76
N ALA A 314 -30.40 -19.75 16.05
CA ALA A 314 -29.35 -19.42 17.02
C ALA A 314 -28.06 -20.10 16.57
N GLN A 315 -27.00 -19.29 16.40
CA GLN A 315 -25.68 -19.79 16.05
C GLN A 315 -24.73 -19.51 17.20
N GLU A 316 -23.90 -20.49 17.52
CA GLU A 316 -22.86 -20.34 18.52
C GLU A 316 -21.53 -19.94 17.88
N GLU A 317 -20.84 -18.98 18.49
CA GLU A 317 -19.48 -18.63 18.12
C GLU A 317 -18.52 -19.71 18.66
N ILE A 318 -17.91 -20.46 17.75
CA ILE A 318 -16.96 -21.52 18.06
C ILE A 318 -15.56 -20.96 18.25
N VAL A 319 -15.17 -20.00 17.40
CA VAL A 319 -13.86 -19.32 17.43
C VAL A 319 -14.05 -17.85 17.11
N ASN A 320 -13.35 -16.99 17.88
CA ASN A 320 -13.11 -15.60 17.56
C ASN A 320 -11.61 -15.44 17.30
N PHE A 321 -11.27 -15.20 16.05
CA PHE A 321 -9.89 -14.99 15.61
C PHE A 321 -9.63 -13.50 15.42
N GLN A 322 -8.56 -12.98 16.03
CA GLN A 322 -8.24 -11.55 16.00
C GLN A 322 -6.94 -11.28 15.25
N SER A 323 -6.95 -10.21 14.47
CA SER A 323 -5.78 -9.67 13.78
C SER A 323 -4.68 -9.18 14.74
N PRO A 324 -3.47 -8.89 14.25
CA PRO A 324 -2.57 -7.95 14.91
C PRO A 324 -3.27 -6.61 15.21
N PRO A 325 -2.76 -5.81 16.16
CA PRO A 325 -3.36 -4.51 16.48
C PRO A 325 -3.24 -3.52 15.31
N PHE A 326 -4.13 -2.53 15.28
CA PHE A 326 -4.30 -1.60 14.17
C PHE A 326 -3.03 -0.80 13.83
N ASN A 327 -2.18 -0.48 14.82
CA ASN A 327 -0.90 0.19 14.56
C ASN A 327 -0.01 -0.61 13.60
N VAL A 328 0.00 -1.95 13.70
CA VAL A 328 0.72 -2.82 12.76
C VAL A 328 0.07 -2.80 11.38
N ILE A 329 -1.26 -2.85 11.33
CA ILE A 329 -2.02 -2.80 10.07
C ILE A 329 -1.85 -1.44 9.39
N ALA A 330 -1.88 -0.34 10.13
CA ALA A 330 -1.63 1.00 9.61
C ALA A 330 -0.24 1.12 8.96
N ALA A 331 0.78 0.56 9.59
CA ALA A 331 2.12 0.51 9.02
C ALA A 331 2.18 -0.34 7.73
N GLN A 332 1.52 -1.51 7.72
CA GLN A 332 1.43 -2.37 6.53
C GLN A 332 0.53 -1.78 5.43
N THR A 333 -0.31 -0.78 5.75
CA THR A 333 -1.08 -0.02 4.76
C THR A 333 -0.24 1.11 4.15
N LEU A 334 0.44 1.91 4.98
CA LEU A 334 1.14 3.11 4.53
C LEU A 334 2.51 2.82 3.92
N LYS A 335 3.34 1.95 4.55
CA LYS A 335 4.71 1.70 4.10
C LYS A 335 4.78 1.08 2.70
N PRO A 336 4.11 -0.05 2.39
CA PRO A 336 4.08 -0.61 1.04
C PRO A 336 3.04 0.06 0.14
N SER A 337 2.20 0.94 0.68
CA SER A 337 1.11 1.62 -0.04
C SER A 337 -0.01 0.66 -0.48
N GLN A 338 -0.48 -0.22 0.41
CA GLN A 338 -1.46 -1.26 0.08
C GLN A 338 -2.88 -0.68 -0.06
N ASN A 339 -3.47 -0.80 -1.26
CA ASN A 339 -4.80 -0.26 -1.56
C ASN A 339 -5.90 -1.05 -0.85
N LEU A 340 -5.90 -2.37 -0.98
CA LEU A 340 -6.92 -3.23 -0.36
C LEU A 340 -7.09 -2.92 1.13
N TYR A 341 -5.98 -2.74 1.87
CA TYR A 341 -6.07 -2.47 3.30
C TYR A 341 -6.70 -1.12 3.60
N ALA A 342 -6.38 -0.10 2.80
CA ALA A 342 -7.01 1.22 2.95
C ALA A 342 -8.53 1.14 2.73
N GLU A 343 -8.98 0.36 1.72
CA GLU A 343 -10.40 0.16 1.44
C GLU A 343 -11.11 -0.65 2.53
N LEU A 344 -10.48 -1.70 3.05
CA LEU A 344 -11.02 -2.47 4.18
C LEU A 344 -11.19 -1.58 5.43
N ILE A 345 -10.21 -0.72 5.70
CA ILE A 345 -10.24 0.22 6.81
C ILE A 345 -11.33 1.27 6.59
N LEU A 346 -11.44 1.85 5.38
CA LEU A 346 -12.50 2.79 5.04
C LEU A 346 -13.88 2.19 5.27
N ARG A 347 -14.14 0.99 4.72
CA ARG A 347 -15.42 0.29 4.87
C ARG A 347 -15.69 -0.10 6.32
N THR A 348 -14.65 -0.40 7.11
CA THR A 348 -14.78 -0.66 8.55
C THR A 348 -15.21 0.60 9.30
N LEU A 349 -14.69 1.78 8.94
CA LEU A 349 -15.18 3.05 9.48
C LEU A 349 -16.67 3.26 9.19
N GLY A 350 -17.13 2.91 7.98
CA GLY A 350 -18.53 2.97 7.61
C GLY A 350 -19.43 2.02 8.41
N LYS A 351 -18.87 0.91 8.90
CA LYS A 351 -19.61 -0.05 9.75
C LYS A 351 -19.76 0.38 11.19
N LEU A 352 -19.10 1.44 11.63
CA LEU A 352 -19.28 1.97 13.00
C LEU A 352 -20.67 2.56 13.22
N ASN A 353 -21.27 3.16 12.18
CA ASN A 353 -22.60 3.76 12.20
C ASN A 353 -23.35 3.40 10.92
N PRO A 354 -23.80 2.15 10.76
CA PRO A 354 -24.45 1.70 9.55
C PRO A 354 -25.81 2.40 9.34
N ILE A 355 -26.08 2.83 8.13
CA ILE A 355 -27.36 3.43 7.72
C ILE A 355 -27.97 2.53 6.66
N PRO A 356 -29.27 2.16 6.76
CA PRO A 356 -29.95 1.36 5.74
C PRO A 356 -29.82 1.97 4.34
N ASN A 357 -29.63 1.12 3.34
CA ASN A 357 -29.52 1.50 1.92
C ASN A 357 -28.29 2.37 1.55
N GLN A 358 -27.30 2.49 2.43
CA GLN A 358 -26.01 3.08 2.11
C GLN A 358 -24.91 2.03 2.13
N THR A 359 -23.93 2.20 1.25
CA THR A 359 -22.80 1.30 1.17
C THR A 359 -21.80 1.54 2.30
N SER A 360 -21.03 0.51 2.65
CA SER A 360 -19.97 0.64 3.66
C SER A 360 -18.88 1.64 3.21
N GLU A 361 -18.67 1.82 1.91
CA GLU A 361 -17.74 2.78 1.34
C GLU A 361 -18.22 4.22 1.51
N GLU A 362 -19.48 4.53 1.10
CA GLU A 362 -20.09 5.85 1.29
C GLU A 362 -20.05 6.28 2.74
N LEU A 363 -20.47 5.41 3.65
CA LEU A 363 -20.43 5.69 5.10
C LEU A 363 -19.00 5.85 5.64
N GLY A 364 -18.03 5.13 5.07
CA GLY A 364 -16.61 5.27 5.37
C GLY A 364 -16.08 6.65 4.98
N ILE A 365 -16.44 7.12 3.79
CA ILE A 365 -16.09 8.47 3.30
C ILE A 365 -16.69 9.53 4.22
N GLU A 366 -17.96 9.39 4.61
CA GLU A 366 -18.60 10.31 5.54
C GLU A 366 -17.91 10.30 6.93
N ALA A 367 -17.45 9.15 7.40
CA ALA A 367 -16.67 9.05 8.64
C ALA A 367 -15.32 9.79 8.52
N VAL A 368 -14.63 9.69 7.38
CA VAL A 368 -13.39 10.45 7.10
C VAL A 368 -13.69 11.95 7.05
N LYS A 369 -14.72 12.39 6.33
CA LYS A 369 -15.15 13.80 6.28
C LYS A 369 -15.48 14.36 7.66
N ALA A 370 -16.20 13.59 8.49
CA ALA A 370 -16.50 13.98 9.86
C ALA A 370 -15.24 14.16 10.72
N PHE A 371 -14.24 13.29 10.55
CA PHE A 371 -12.93 13.44 11.19
C PHE A 371 -12.21 14.71 10.69
N LEU A 372 -12.20 14.98 9.38
CA LEU A 372 -11.56 16.16 8.82
C LEU A 372 -12.14 17.47 9.38
N LYS A 373 -13.45 17.53 9.61
CA LYS A 373 -14.09 18.67 10.30
C LYS A 373 -13.50 18.89 11.69
N THR A 374 -13.22 17.81 12.45
CA THR A 374 -12.59 17.93 13.77
C THR A 374 -11.15 18.41 13.70
N ALA A 375 -10.45 18.13 12.58
CA ALA A 375 -9.10 18.61 12.30
C ALA A 375 -9.07 20.06 11.77
N GLY A 376 -10.24 20.71 11.62
CA GLY A 376 -10.35 22.07 11.08
C GLY A 376 -10.29 22.16 9.55
N ILE A 377 -10.30 21.02 8.86
CA ILE A 377 -10.26 20.94 7.40
C ILE A 377 -11.71 20.96 6.89
N GLN A 378 -11.97 21.77 5.86
CA GLN A 378 -13.28 21.85 5.20
C GLN A 378 -13.43 20.70 4.21
N PRO A 379 -14.15 19.59 4.52
CA PRO A 379 -14.19 18.43 3.67
C PRO A 379 -14.96 18.68 2.36
N ASP A 380 -15.91 19.61 2.36
CA ASP A 380 -16.72 19.94 1.18
C ASP A 380 -15.90 20.68 0.09
N SER A 381 -14.68 21.14 0.41
CA SER A 381 -13.72 21.67 -0.55
C SER A 381 -12.84 20.57 -1.18
N LEU A 382 -13.02 19.31 -0.82
CA LEU A 382 -12.27 18.15 -1.29
C LEU A 382 -13.23 17.16 -1.97
N VAL A 383 -12.71 16.36 -2.88
CA VAL A 383 -13.43 15.21 -3.46
C VAL A 383 -12.78 13.94 -2.92
N LEU A 384 -13.52 13.19 -2.12
CA LEU A 384 -13.08 11.93 -1.53
C LEU A 384 -13.99 10.82 -2.08
N ASP A 385 -13.43 9.92 -2.86
CA ASP A 385 -14.16 8.92 -3.62
C ASP A 385 -13.82 7.50 -3.17
N ASP A 386 -12.55 7.26 -2.75
CA ASP A 386 -12.11 6.00 -2.18
C ASP A 386 -11.21 6.21 -0.93
N GLY A 387 -10.76 5.11 -0.34
CA GLY A 387 -9.86 5.15 0.83
C GLY A 387 -8.38 5.07 0.47
N SER A 388 -8.07 4.66 -0.75
CA SER A 388 -6.71 4.31 -1.19
C SER A 388 -6.04 5.37 -2.06
N GLY A 389 -6.84 6.20 -2.74
CA GLY A 389 -6.39 7.13 -3.76
C GLY A 389 -6.11 6.45 -5.10
N LEU A 390 -6.69 5.27 -5.36
CA LEU A 390 -6.69 4.65 -6.67
C LEU A 390 -7.71 5.34 -7.58
N SER A 391 -8.81 5.84 -7.02
CA SER A 391 -9.80 6.62 -7.74
C SER A 391 -9.18 7.81 -8.45
N ARG A 392 -9.52 7.98 -9.73
CA ARG A 392 -9.11 9.15 -10.52
C ARG A 392 -9.92 10.41 -10.16
N ASN A 393 -11.00 10.23 -9.40
CA ASN A 393 -11.89 11.30 -8.97
C ASN A 393 -11.43 11.95 -7.66
N ASP A 394 -10.62 11.27 -6.85
CA ASP A 394 -10.07 11.88 -5.64
C ASP A 394 -9.34 13.17 -5.95
N MET A 395 -9.73 14.24 -5.28
CA MET A 395 -9.06 15.54 -5.38
C MET A 395 -8.91 16.20 -4.02
N ILE A 396 -7.67 16.48 -3.66
CA ILE A 396 -7.33 17.19 -2.42
C ILE A 396 -6.39 18.35 -2.70
N THR A 397 -6.12 19.16 -1.70
CA THR A 397 -5.19 20.28 -1.79
C THR A 397 -3.90 20.01 -1.00
N ALA A 398 -2.81 20.66 -1.39
CA ALA A 398 -1.57 20.61 -0.60
C ALA A 398 -1.78 21.25 0.78
N ASP A 399 -2.64 22.25 0.86
CA ASP A 399 -3.03 22.91 2.11
C ASP A 399 -3.74 21.95 3.04
N ALA A 400 -4.79 21.25 2.59
CA ALA A 400 -5.50 20.25 3.39
C ALA A 400 -4.58 19.15 3.91
N SER A 401 -3.63 18.68 3.07
CA SER A 401 -2.65 17.67 3.49
C SER A 401 -1.73 18.18 4.60
N VAL A 402 -1.25 19.43 4.51
CA VAL A 402 -0.42 20.03 5.56
C VAL A 402 -1.22 20.31 6.82
N GLN A 403 -2.49 20.72 6.71
CA GLN A 403 -3.39 20.86 7.85
C GLN A 403 -3.58 19.51 8.57
N LEU A 404 -3.85 18.42 7.82
CA LEU A 404 -3.96 17.07 8.37
C LEU A 404 -2.68 16.63 9.11
N LEU A 405 -1.52 16.82 8.47
CA LEU A 405 -0.22 16.49 9.07
C LEU A 405 0.03 17.32 10.34
N THR A 406 -0.30 18.61 10.33
CA THR A 406 -0.17 19.51 11.49
C THR A 406 -1.08 19.06 12.63
N PHE A 407 -2.33 18.71 12.34
CA PHE A 407 -3.26 18.17 13.33
C PHE A 407 -2.73 16.85 13.90
N MET A 408 -2.34 15.92 13.05
CA MET A 408 -1.83 14.61 13.46
C MET A 408 -0.50 14.69 14.24
N SER A 409 0.32 15.72 14.02
CA SER A 409 1.54 15.92 14.81
C SER A 409 1.29 16.21 16.28
N LYS A 410 0.10 16.70 16.62
CA LYS A 410 -0.36 17.03 17.99
C LYS A 410 -1.41 16.04 18.52
N HIS A 411 -1.82 15.09 17.69
CA HIS A 411 -2.84 14.10 18.06
C HIS A 411 -2.33 13.13 19.13
N ARG A 412 -3.23 12.57 19.96
CA ARG A 412 -2.89 11.57 20.98
C ARG A 412 -2.11 10.36 20.43
N TYR A 413 -2.28 10.05 19.13
CA TYR A 413 -1.60 8.96 18.44
C TYR A 413 -0.56 9.45 17.42
N ALA A 414 0.01 10.63 17.61
CA ALA A 414 0.98 11.26 16.71
C ALA A 414 2.15 10.34 16.34
N ASN A 415 2.73 9.67 17.33
CA ASN A 415 3.85 8.76 17.10
C ASN A 415 3.45 7.55 16.25
N VAL A 416 2.26 6.97 16.49
CA VAL A 416 1.77 5.82 15.73
C VAL A 416 1.56 6.21 14.26
N PHE A 417 0.92 7.35 14.00
CA PHE A 417 0.72 7.85 12.64
C PHE A 417 2.04 8.12 11.92
N ARG A 418 2.96 8.86 12.58
CA ARG A 418 4.28 9.17 12.02
C ARG A 418 5.09 7.93 11.70
N ASP A 419 5.12 6.94 12.62
CA ASP A 419 5.95 5.74 12.49
C ASP A 419 5.36 4.72 11.48
N ALA A 420 4.08 4.86 11.14
CA ALA A 420 3.45 4.13 10.05
C ALA A 420 3.85 4.65 8.65
N LEU A 421 4.36 5.88 8.52
CA LEU A 421 4.83 6.43 7.25
C LEU A 421 6.13 5.77 6.77
N PRO A 422 6.35 5.64 5.44
CA PRO A 422 7.64 5.27 4.87
C PRO A 422 8.77 6.18 5.32
N ILE A 423 9.96 5.61 5.55
CA ILE A 423 11.16 6.33 5.96
C ILE A 423 12.13 6.41 4.77
N ALA A 424 12.58 7.61 4.43
CA ALA A 424 13.51 7.84 3.34
C ALA A 424 14.79 7.02 3.49
N GLY A 425 15.19 6.32 2.44
CA GLY A 425 16.38 5.47 2.38
C GLY A 425 16.31 4.16 3.18
N ILE A 426 15.23 3.91 3.97
CA ILE A 426 15.16 2.81 4.92
C ILE A 426 14.08 1.80 4.54
N ASP A 427 12.82 2.21 4.41
CA ASP A 427 11.71 1.27 4.26
C ASP A 427 10.61 1.74 3.32
N GLY A 428 9.63 0.85 3.12
CA GLY A 428 8.43 1.11 2.33
C GLY A 428 8.74 1.58 0.91
N THR A 429 7.91 2.46 0.40
CA THR A 429 8.07 3.03 -0.95
C THR A 429 9.23 4.03 -1.06
N LEU A 430 9.84 4.42 0.05
CA LEU A 430 11.01 5.31 0.10
C LEU A 430 12.34 4.59 0.32
N ARG A 431 12.36 3.26 0.47
CA ARG A 431 13.57 2.49 0.80
C ARG A 431 14.77 2.72 -0.13
N ASN A 432 14.51 3.07 -1.38
CA ASN A 432 15.53 3.31 -2.39
C ASN A 432 15.61 4.77 -2.86
N ARG A 433 14.90 5.69 -2.17
CA ARG A 433 14.87 7.12 -2.50
C ARG A 433 15.58 7.92 -1.42
N LEU A 434 16.18 9.05 -1.80
CA LEU A 434 16.81 10.04 -0.92
C LEU A 434 18.02 9.51 -0.13
N LYS A 435 18.60 8.37 -0.53
CA LYS A 435 19.82 7.80 0.07
C LYS A 435 21.02 8.72 -0.12
N GLY A 436 21.91 8.78 0.88
CA GLY A 436 23.10 9.63 0.87
C GLY A 436 22.79 11.12 1.02
N THR A 437 21.57 11.51 1.41
CA THR A 437 21.17 12.90 1.62
C THR A 437 20.78 13.15 3.09
N LEU A 438 20.61 14.43 3.47
CA LEU A 438 20.11 14.77 4.82
C LEU A 438 18.63 14.34 5.07
N ALA A 439 17.94 13.93 4.03
CA ALA A 439 16.60 13.36 4.16
C ALA A 439 16.62 11.86 4.55
N GLU A 440 17.72 11.13 4.31
CA GLU A 440 17.85 9.71 4.68
C GLU A 440 17.65 9.50 6.18
N ASN A 441 16.85 8.51 6.57
CA ASN A 441 16.45 8.19 7.96
C ASN A 441 15.81 9.36 8.74
N ASN A 442 15.55 10.48 8.10
CA ASN A 442 14.99 11.70 8.67
C ASN A 442 13.56 11.93 8.16
N LEU A 443 13.39 11.98 6.82
CA LEU A 443 12.09 12.23 6.21
C LEU A 443 11.18 11.02 6.35
N ARG A 444 9.94 11.26 6.80
CA ARG A 444 8.87 10.27 6.92
C ARG A 444 7.67 10.76 6.13
N ALA A 445 7.38 10.12 5.00
CA ALA A 445 6.36 10.63 4.09
C ALA A 445 5.66 9.54 3.31
N LYS A 446 4.40 9.80 2.98
CA LYS A 446 3.61 8.96 2.08
C LYS A 446 3.86 9.39 0.64
N THR A 447 4.14 8.43 -0.22
CA THR A 447 4.21 8.61 -1.67
C THR A 447 2.86 8.40 -2.33
N GLY A 448 2.62 9.04 -3.46
CA GLY A 448 1.51 8.73 -4.36
C GLY A 448 1.99 8.62 -5.81
N SER A 449 1.38 7.72 -6.57
CA SER A 449 1.65 7.56 -8.01
C SER A 449 0.42 7.00 -8.71
N LEU A 450 -0.03 7.69 -9.72
CA LEU A 450 -0.99 7.26 -10.74
C LEU A 450 -0.46 7.70 -12.11
N SER A 451 -1.13 7.33 -13.18
CA SER A 451 -0.85 7.91 -14.50
C SER A 451 -0.95 9.43 -14.43
N SER A 452 0.12 10.14 -14.78
CA SER A 452 0.23 11.61 -14.76
C SER A 452 -0.11 12.27 -13.42
N ALA A 453 0.06 11.57 -12.28
CA ALA A 453 -0.04 12.13 -10.95
C ALA A 453 1.01 11.52 -10.01
N ALA A 454 1.80 12.38 -9.35
CA ALA A 454 2.79 11.97 -8.36
C ALA A 454 2.71 12.89 -7.15
N SER A 455 2.94 12.33 -5.96
CA SER A 455 2.86 13.09 -4.71
C SER A 455 3.83 12.58 -3.65
N LEU A 456 4.14 13.47 -2.71
CA LEU A 456 4.89 13.17 -1.49
C LEU A 456 4.43 14.13 -0.38
N ALA A 457 3.95 13.60 0.74
CA ALA A 457 3.54 14.43 1.87
C ALA A 457 3.92 13.76 3.20
N GLY A 458 4.37 14.56 4.16
CA GLY A 458 4.82 14.04 5.45
C GLY A 458 5.62 15.04 6.26
N TYR A 459 6.59 14.51 7.00
CA TYR A 459 7.41 15.23 7.96
C TYR A 459 8.89 15.15 7.61
N VAL A 460 9.62 16.24 7.89
CA VAL A 460 11.07 16.26 7.82
C VAL A 460 11.63 17.22 8.88
N THR A 461 12.78 16.88 9.46
CA THR A 461 13.52 17.79 10.34
C THR A 461 14.62 18.46 9.55
N THR A 462 14.71 19.78 9.61
CA THR A 462 15.74 20.55 8.92
C THR A 462 17.12 20.37 9.55
N ALA A 463 18.17 20.78 8.86
CA ALA A 463 19.53 20.79 9.43
C ALA A 463 19.67 21.71 10.65
N ALA A 464 18.80 22.70 10.81
CA ALA A 464 18.70 23.56 12.00
C ALA A 464 17.90 22.94 13.15
N GLY A 465 17.26 21.75 12.94
CA GLY A 465 16.46 21.06 13.94
C GLY A 465 14.96 21.44 13.94
N GLU A 466 14.51 22.32 13.04
CA GLU A 466 13.11 22.71 12.90
C GLU A 466 12.30 21.58 12.27
N LYS A 467 11.12 21.28 12.82
CA LYS A 467 10.22 20.23 12.30
C LYS A 467 9.26 20.82 11.29
N LEU A 468 9.20 20.23 10.11
CA LEU A 468 8.33 20.66 9.03
C LEU A 468 7.26 19.62 8.69
N ALA A 469 6.06 20.08 8.36
CA ALA A 469 5.07 19.34 7.59
C ALA A 469 5.07 19.87 6.15
N PHE A 470 4.99 18.97 5.16
CA PHE A 470 4.98 19.36 3.76
C PHE A 470 4.08 18.48 2.91
N SER A 471 3.60 19.02 1.81
CA SER A 471 2.90 18.29 0.75
C SER A 471 3.33 18.83 -0.61
N ILE A 472 3.67 17.93 -1.53
CA ILE A 472 4.03 18.20 -2.92
C ILE A 472 3.21 17.28 -3.79
N MET A 473 2.41 17.84 -4.69
CA MET A 473 1.62 17.12 -5.69
C MET A 473 1.93 17.65 -7.08
N VAL A 474 2.22 16.75 -8.02
CA VAL A 474 2.51 17.07 -9.42
C VAL A 474 1.55 16.30 -10.29
N ASN A 475 0.71 17.01 -11.02
CA ASN A 475 -0.29 16.40 -11.92
C ASN A 475 -0.07 16.86 -13.36
N ASN A 476 -0.60 16.09 -14.31
CA ASN A 476 -0.63 16.42 -15.74
C ASN A 476 0.77 16.63 -16.36
N TYR A 477 1.77 15.87 -15.90
CA TYR A 477 3.12 15.90 -16.48
C TYR A 477 3.21 14.94 -17.68
N PRO A 478 4.12 15.23 -18.67
CA PRO A 478 4.37 14.34 -19.80
C PRO A 478 4.92 12.98 -19.38
N HIS A 479 4.66 11.93 -20.18
CA HIS A 479 5.08 10.55 -19.87
C HIS A 479 6.60 10.34 -19.81
N ASP A 480 7.39 11.18 -20.45
CA ASP A 480 8.85 11.15 -20.46
C ASP A 480 9.47 11.89 -19.28
N VAL A 481 8.66 12.59 -18.46
CA VAL A 481 9.10 13.30 -17.26
C VAL A 481 8.87 12.45 -16.02
N ASP A 482 9.92 12.22 -15.22
CA ASP A 482 9.77 11.68 -13.88
C ASP A 482 9.72 12.81 -12.83
N PRO A 483 8.54 13.16 -12.33
CA PRO A 483 8.39 14.29 -11.38
C PRO A 483 9.10 14.04 -10.05
N ARG A 484 9.43 12.78 -9.71
CA ARG A 484 10.20 12.44 -8.50
C ARG A 484 11.60 13.03 -8.57
N THR A 485 12.29 12.81 -9.69
CA THR A 485 13.66 13.30 -9.90
C THR A 485 13.70 14.76 -10.36
N ALA A 486 12.71 15.20 -11.12
CA ALA A 486 12.64 16.57 -11.62
C ALA A 486 12.33 17.59 -10.50
N CYS A 487 11.46 17.24 -9.55
CA CYS A 487 10.86 18.18 -8.61
C CYS A 487 10.82 17.66 -7.16
N ILE A 488 10.16 16.52 -6.91
CA ILE A 488 9.76 16.09 -5.57
C ILE A 488 10.98 15.82 -4.68
N ASP A 489 11.90 14.95 -5.12
CA ASP A 489 13.09 14.58 -4.33
C ASP A 489 14.06 15.74 -4.14
N PRO A 490 14.36 16.57 -5.16
CA PRO A 490 15.16 17.78 -4.97
C PRO A 490 14.59 18.74 -3.91
N ILE A 491 13.27 18.97 -3.90
CA ILE A 491 12.63 19.81 -2.88
C ILE A 491 12.72 19.15 -1.51
N ALA A 492 12.45 17.85 -1.40
CA ALA A 492 12.56 17.11 -0.12
C ALA A 492 13.98 17.19 0.48
N VAL A 493 15.01 17.11 -0.36
CA VAL A 493 16.42 17.29 0.07
C VAL A 493 16.69 18.74 0.51
N LEU A 494 16.15 19.73 -0.21
CA LEU A 494 16.27 21.15 0.19
C LEU A 494 15.66 21.39 1.57
N LEU A 495 14.47 20.85 1.84
CA LEU A 495 13.81 20.95 3.15
C LEU A 495 14.66 20.33 4.26
N ALA A 496 15.20 19.13 4.03
CA ALA A 496 16.07 18.48 5.00
C ALA A 496 17.37 19.23 5.24
N SER A 497 17.91 19.91 4.21
CA SER A 497 19.16 20.66 4.30
C SER A 497 19.01 22.10 4.79
N PHE A 498 17.78 22.61 4.90
CA PHE A 498 17.50 23.98 5.33
C PHE A 498 18.11 24.25 6.71
N ASN A 499 18.89 25.34 6.82
CA ASN A 499 19.69 25.65 8.02
C ASN A 499 19.54 27.12 8.44
N ASP A 500 18.29 27.57 8.55
CA ASP A 500 17.96 28.85 9.16
C ASP A 500 17.89 28.63 10.70
N LYS A 501 18.87 29.15 11.42
CA LYS A 501 18.80 29.16 12.89
C LYS A 501 17.87 30.30 13.29
N PRO A 502 16.73 30.05 13.95
CA PRO A 502 15.90 31.12 14.46
C PRO A 502 16.78 32.02 15.34
N GLU A 503 16.75 33.32 15.07
CA GLU A 503 17.40 34.30 15.96
C GLU A 503 16.84 34.05 17.38
N THR A 504 17.70 33.62 18.30
CA THR A 504 17.40 33.60 19.71
C THR A 504 17.05 35.05 20.07
N LYS A 505 15.75 35.33 20.33
CA LYS A 505 15.36 36.59 20.96
C LYS A 505 16.16 36.72 22.23
N THR A 506 17.26 37.44 22.16
CA THR A 506 17.97 37.91 23.35
C THR A 506 16.95 38.72 24.13
N ALA A 507 16.50 38.15 25.25
CA ALA A 507 15.71 38.92 26.21
C ALA A 507 16.49 40.19 26.53
N SER A 508 16.01 41.34 26.06
CA SER A 508 16.59 42.61 26.43
C SER A 508 16.45 42.72 27.96
N LYS A 509 17.58 42.58 28.63
CA LYS A 509 17.72 43.01 30.02
C LYS A 509 17.68 44.55 30.01
N ASN A 510 16.53 45.13 29.95
CA ASN A 510 16.29 46.47 30.43
C ASN A 510 15.75 46.30 31.87
N GLY A 511 16.67 46.33 32.83
CA GLY A 511 16.36 46.62 34.23
C GLY A 511 16.51 48.10 34.44
N PRO A 512 15.82 48.66 35.42
CA PRO A 512 15.66 50.07 35.70
C PRO A 512 16.92 50.78 36.16
#